data_d1b28fc5adfbcd690a0f86691748c454
#
_entry.id   d1b28fc5adfbcd690a0f86691748c454
#
_cell.length_a   1.000
_cell.length_b   1.000
_cell.length_c   1.000
_cell.angle_alpha   90.00
_cell.angle_beta   90.00
_cell.angle_gamma   90.00
#
_symmetry.space_group_name_H-M   'P 1'
#
loop_
_entity.id
_entity.type
_entity.pdbx_description
1 polymer ?
#
loop_
_entity_poly.entity_id
_entity_poly.type
_entity_poly.pdbx_seq_one_letter_code
_entity_poly.pdbx_strand_id
1 'polypeptide(L)'
;NITPINYQLSSSKKIENQNLFSDCTESIFEGVKDFKNQFNRGSNYWASRIEDRYGISLSGWQGMAMGDANGDGIDDIYVCEPGGLPNKLFISKKNGKLIDASSLSGTDFRIQSQSALFIDTDNDQDQDLIIATTQAIIFMKNDVRANYTIKHTELIPESAPMSLSASDFDQDG
;
A
#
# COMPACT_ATOMS: atom_id res chain seq x y z
N ASN A 1 44.17 22.48 -3.43
CA ASN A 1 43.18 23.49 -3.08
C ASN A 1 41.79 22.91 -3.25
N ILE A 2 41.16 22.59 -2.13
CA ILE A 2 39.76 22.13 -2.11
C ILE A 2 38.91 23.39 -1.94
N THR A 3 38.16 23.74 -2.96
CA THR A 3 37.17 24.82 -2.87
C THR A 3 35.97 24.36 -1.99
N PRO A 4 35.58 25.10 -0.95
CA PRO A 4 34.44 24.70 -0.13
C PRO A 4 33.17 24.81 -0.94
N ILE A 5 32.41 23.71 -0.96
CA ILE A 5 31.03 23.68 -1.48
C ILE A 5 30.18 24.51 -0.54
N ASN A 6 29.41 25.47 -1.09
CA ASN A 6 28.45 26.26 -0.33
C ASN A 6 27.44 25.35 0.37
N TYR A 7 27.52 25.27 1.68
CA TYR A 7 26.48 24.67 2.50
C TYR A 7 25.36 25.71 2.69
N GLN A 8 24.16 25.41 2.16
CA GLN A 8 22.97 26.14 2.61
C GLN A 8 22.61 25.63 4.00
N LEU A 9 22.88 26.44 5.01
CA LEU A 9 22.33 26.23 6.34
C LEU A 9 20.83 26.55 6.31
N SER A 10 20.00 25.50 6.28
CA SER A 10 18.56 25.66 6.57
C SER A 10 18.39 25.82 8.07
N SER A 11 18.03 27.01 8.53
CA SER A 11 17.63 27.22 9.92
C SER A 11 16.15 26.87 10.08
N SER A 12 15.85 25.82 10.84
CA SER A 12 14.48 25.55 11.28
C SER A 12 14.15 26.47 12.46
N LYS A 13 13.21 27.38 12.28
CA LYS A 13 12.67 28.18 13.37
C LYS A 13 11.64 27.35 14.12
N LYS A 14 11.89 27.02 15.38
CA LYS A 14 10.89 26.41 16.25
C LYS A 14 9.74 27.40 16.44
N ILE A 15 8.58 27.09 15.90
CA ILE A 15 7.37 27.87 16.15
C ILE A 15 6.84 27.36 17.48
N GLU A 16 6.96 28.21 18.51
CA GLU A 16 6.43 27.90 19.83
C GLU A 16 4.90 27.81 19.75
N ASN A 17 4.35 26.71 20.28
CA ASN A 17 2.91 26.42 20.39
C ASN A 17 2.14 26.00 19.12
N GLN A 18 2.79 25.55 18.05
CA GLN A 18 2.11 24.85 16.98
C GLN A 18 2.70 23.44 16.79
N ASN A 19 1.85 22.43 16.89
CA ASN A 19 2.22 21.08 16.44
C ASN A 19 2.41 21.11 14.92
N LEU A 20 3.62 20.79 14.46
CA LEU A 20 3.91 20.67 13.02
C LEU A 20 3.16 19.50 12.38
N PHE A 21 2.78 18.52 13.20
CA PHE A 21 2.02 17.34 12.78
C PHE A 21 0.84 17.14 13.72
N SER A 22 -0.30 16.78 13.17
CA SER A 22 -1.49 16.38 13.93
C SER A 22 -1.96 15.02 13.42
N ASP A 23 -2.49 14.20 14.33
CA ASP A 23 -3.16 12.97 13.96
C ASP A 23 -4.52 13.30 13.32
N CYS A 24 -4.66 13.00 12.03
CA CYS A 24 -5.90 13.19 11.28
C CYS A 24 -6.55 11.86 10.86
N THR A 25 -6.08 10.74 11.40
CA THR A 25 -6.49 9.39 11.00
C THR A 25 -8.01 9.22 11.02
N GLU A 26 -8.67 9.58 12.12
CA GLU A 26 -10.13 9.44 12.21
C GLU A 26 -10.89 10.30 11.18
N SER A 27 -10.38 11.51 10.88
CA SER A 27 -11.03 12.40 9.91
C SER A 27 -10.86 11.91 8.47
N ILE A 28 -9.72 11.33 8.13
CA ILE A 28 -9.42 10.78 6.80
C ILE A 28 -10.29 9.55 6.52
N PHE A 29 -10.42 8.66 7.51
CA PHE A 29 -11.21 7.44 7.41
C PHE A 29 -12.69 7.61 7.79
N GLU A 30 -13.17 8.85 7.96
CA GLU A 30 -14.59 9.11 8.21
C GLU A 30 -15.45 8.59 7.06
N GLY A 31 -16.36 7.64 7.35
CA GLY A 31 -17.21 6.99 6.37
C GLY A 31 -16.68 5.64 5.86
N VAL A 32 -15.43 5.29 6.13
CA VAL A 32 -14.89 3.95 5.85
C VAL A 32 -15.36 2.97 6.92
N LYS A 33 -16.36 2.14 6.61
CA LYS A 33 -17.05 1.26 7.59
C LYS A 33 -16.09 0.29 8.28
N ASP A 34 -15.11 -0.23 7.55
CA ASP A 34 -14.20 -1.27 8.04
C ASP A 34 -13.01 -0.72 8.81
N PHE A 35 -12.78 0.60 8.80
CA PHE A 35 -11.65 1.18 9.51
C PHE A 35 -11.62 0.77 10.99
N LYS A 36 -12.71 1.02 11.73
CA LYS A 36 -12.80 0.67 13.16
C LYS A 36 -12.79 -0.83 13.41
N ASN A 37 -13.28 -1.61 12.48
CA ASN A 37 -13.43 -3.06 12.64
C ASN A 37 -12.18 -3.84 12.24
N GLN A 38 -11.37 -3.33 11.32
CA GLN A 38 -10.17 -3.98 10.79
C GLN A 38 -8.88 -3.28 11.27
N PHE A 39 -8.68 -2.00 10.95
CA PHE A 39 -7.42 -1.30 11.21
C PHE A 39 -7.23 -0.82 12.64
N ASN A 40 -8.30 -0.41 13.30
CA ASN A 40 -8.25 0.06 14.69
C ASN A 40 -8.24 -1.09 15.72
N ARG A 41 -7.82 -2.29 15.28
CA ARG A 41 -7.70 -3.48 16.11
C ARG A 41 -6.25 -3.96 16.15
N GLY A 42 -5.70 -4.06 17.32
CA GLY A 42 -4.33 -4.53 17.51
C GLY A 42 -4.18 -6.04 17.22
N SER A 43 -2.92 -6.48 17.08
CA SER A 43 -2.57 -7.87 16.81
C SER A 43 -3.18 -8.86 17.81
N ASN A 44 -3.25 -8.53 19.10
CA ASN A 44 -3.88 -9.37 20.12
C ASN A 44 -5.37 -9.64 19.88
N TYR A 45 -6.07 -8.67 19.29
CA TYR A 45 -7.48 -8.85 18.93
C TYR A 45 -7.63 -9.89 17.83
N TRP A 46 -6.78 -9.82 16.81
CA TRP A 46 -6.81 -10.75 15.69
C TRP A 46 -6.27 -12.12 16.06
N ALA A 47 -5.21 -12.20 16.87
CA ALA A 47 -4.64 -13.46 17.34
C ALA A 47 -5.64 -14.34 18.12
N SER A 48 -6.66 -13.72 18.74
CA SER A 48 -7.73 -14.47 19.43
C SER A 48 -8.86 -14.93 18.50
N ARG A 49 -8.85 -14.57 17.21
CA ARG A 49 -9.94 -14.78 16.24
C ARG A 49 -9.52 -15.48 14.96
N ILE A 50 -8.25 -15.37 14.60
CA ILE A 50 -7.67 -16.05 13.44
C ILE A 50 -6.88 -17.25 13.93
N GLU A 51 -7.18 -18.44 13.42
CA GLU A 51 -6.49 -19.65 13.83
C GLU A 51 -5.05 -19.69 13.30
N ASP A 52 -4.10 -19.73 14.20
CA ASP A 52 -2.65 -19.80 13.94
C ASP A 52 -2.24 -21.11 13.24
N ARG A 53 -3.10 -22.14 13.29
CA ARG A 53 -2.86 -23.46 12.68
C ARG A 53 -2.62 -23.43 11.17
N TYR A 54 -3.04 -22.39 10.48
CA TYR A 54 -2.90 -22.28 9.03
C TYR A 54 -1.66 -21.52 8.59
N GLY A 55 -0.71 -21.28 9.49
CA GLY A 55 0.52 -20.54 9.19
C GLY A 55 0.29 -19.06 8.92
N ILE A 56 -0.82 -18.51 9.38
CA ILE A 56 -1.16 -17.10 9.25
C ILE A 56 -0.35 -16.32 10.29
N SER A 57 0.58 -15.50 9.83
CA SER A 57 1.33 -14.61 10.72
C SER A 57 0.59 -13.30 10.90
N LEU A 58 0.28 -12.98 12.15
CA LEU A 58 -0.30 -11.69 12.55
C LEU A 58 0.77 -10.67 12.98
N SER A 59 2.04 -10.96 12.75
CA SER A 59 3.18 -10.29 13.38
C SER A 59 3.68 -9.06 12.62
N GLY A 60 2.82 -8.27 11.99
CA GLY A 60 3.21 -6.92 11.53
C GLY A 60 4.23 -6.86 10.37
N TRP A 61 4.21 -7.82 9.46
CA TRP A 61 5.07 -7.87 8.27
C TRP A 61 4.38 -7.32 7.01
N GLN A 62 3.21 -6.70 7.18
CA GLN A 62 2.40 -6.21 6.09
C GLN A 62 2.88 -4.82 5.65
N GLY A 63 3.10 -4.67 4.35
CA GLY A 63 3.50 -3.42 3.74
C GLY A 63 2.31 -2.62 3.22
N MET A 64 2.62 -1.46 2.70
CA MET A 64 1.67 -0.60 1.99
C MET A 64 2.34 -0.02 0.75
N ALA A 65 1.54 0.34 -0.24
CA ALA A 65 1.99 1.07 -1.42
C ALA A 65 1.16 2.35 -1.58
N MET A 66 1.78 3.37 -2.16
CA MET A 66 1.12 4.61 -2.56
C MET A 66 1.32 4.82 -4.06
N GLY A 67 0.28 5.27 -4.74
CA GLY A 67 0.28 5.56 -6.16
C GLY A 67 -1.09 5.97 -6.65
N ASP A 68 -1.16 6.58 -7.81
CA ASP A 68 -2.40 7.05 -8.43
C ASP A 68 -3.10 5.89 -9.14
N ALA A 69 -3.95 5.18 -8.42
CA ALA A 69 -4.65 4.00 -8.93
C ALA A 69 -5.77 4.32 -9.93
N ASN A 70 -6.32 5.53 -9.88
CA ASN A 70 -7.49 5.91 -10.67
C ASN A 70 -7.21 7.01 -11.73
N GLY A 71 -5.95 7.45 -11.85
CA GLY A 71 -5.53 8.45 -12.84
C GLY A 71 -6.01 9.88 -12.56
N ASP A 72 -6.32 10.20 -11.28
CA ASP A 72 -6.85 11.53 -10.94
C ASP A 72 -5.78 12.52 -10.45
N GLY A 73 -4.51 12.10 -10.39
CA GLY A 73 -3.36 12.89 -9.97
C GLY A 73 -3.19 12.98 -8.47
N ILE A 74 -3.88 12.13 -7.68
CA ILE A 74 -3.77 12.07 -6.23
C ILE A 74 -3.39 10.64 -5.84
N ASP A 75 -2.33 10.48 -5.03
CA ASP A 75 -1.91 9.16 -4.58
C ASP A 75 -2.98 8.48 -3.74
N ASP A 76 -3.25 7.25 -4.08
CA ASP A 76 -4.11 6.29 -3.38
C ASP A 76 -3.27 5.38 -2.50
N ILE A 77 -3.90 4.60 -1.64
CA ILE A 77 -3.21 3.75 -0.67
C ILE A 77 -3.66 2.31 -0.81
N TYR A 78 -2.72 1.41 -1.08
CA TYR A 78 -2.95 -0.02 -0.98
C TYR A 78 -2.32 -0.57 0.30
N VAL A 79 -3.09 -1.30 1.10
CA VAL A 79 -2.65 -1.89 2.37
C VAL A 79 -2.72 -3.40 2.28
N CYS A 80 -1.56 -4.03 2.48
CA CYS A 80 -1.45 -5.47 2.62
C CYS A 80 -1.95 -5.89 4.01
N GLU A 81 -2.66 -7.02 4.07
CA GLU A 81 -3.22 -7.55 5.31
C GLU A 81 -2.74 -8.98 5.59
N PRO A 82 -2.74 -9.40 6.85
CA PRO A 82 -2.49 -10.79 7.19
C PRO A 82 -3.53 -11.72 6.57
N GLY A 83 -3.18 -12.97 6.36
CA GLY A 83 -4.08 -13.97 5.80
C GLY A 83 -5.41 -14.03 6.56
N GLY A 84 -6.51 -14.16 5.81
CA GLY A 84 -7.87 -14.14 6.33
C GLY A 84 -8.53 -12.77 6.36
N LEU A 85 -7.75 -11.68 6.45
CA LEU A 85 -8.27 -10.32 6.28
C LEU A 85 -8.13 -9.86 4.83
N PRO A 86 -9.09 -9.10 4.29
CA PRO A 86 -8.99 -8.59 2.93
C PRO A 86 -7.98 -7.43 2.86
N ASN A 87 -7.08 -7.48 1.87
CA ASN A 87 -6.28 -6.31 1.51
C ASN A 87 -7.18 -5.14 1.17
N LYS A 88 -6.67 -3.92 1.33
CA LYS A 88 -7.46 -2.71 1.14
C LYS A 88 -6.84 -1.76 0.12
N LEU A 89 -7.68 -1.31 -0.83
CA LEU A 89 -7.39 -0.19 -1.71
C LEU A 89 -8.27 1.00 -1.29
N PHE A 90 -7.63 2.07 -0.86
CA PHE A 90 -8.29 3.32 -0.48
C PHE A 90 -8.03 4.37 -1.55
N ILE A 91 -9.09 4.85 -2.16
CA ILE A 91 -9.04 5.96 -3.12
C ILE A 91 -9.13 7.29 -2.37
N SER A 92 -8.12 8.12 -2.59
CA SER A 92 -8.02 9.46 -2.03
C SER A 92 -8.95 10.44 -2.76
N LYS A 93 -9.60 11.32 -2.02
CA LYS A 93 -10.45 12.36 -2.58
C LYS A 93 -9.87 13.74 -2.33
N LYS A 94 -10.17 14.70 -3.22
CA LYS A 94 -9.74 16.10 -3.13
C LYS A 94 -10.06 16.79 -1.81
N ASN A 95 -11.03 16.28 -1.06
CA ASN A 95 -11.39 16.77 0.27
C ASN A 95 -10.59 16.11 1.41
N GLY A 96 -9.56 15.31 1.08
CA GLY A 96 -8.71 14.61 2.04
C GLY A 96 -9.33 13.36 2.67
N LYS A 97 -10.50 12.90 2.21
CA LYS A 97 -11.13 11.66 2.70
C LYS A 97 -10.78 10.48 1.82
N LEU A 98 -10.80 9.28 2.40
CA LEU A 98 -10.58 8.01 1.73
C LEU A 98 -11.90 7.28 1.46
N ILE A 99 -11.95 6.55 0.36
CA ILE A 99 -13.04 5.64 0.02
C ILE A 99 -12.46 4.24 -0.16
N ASP A 100 -13.04 3.25 0.51
CA ASP A 100 -12.69 1.84 0.31
C ASP A 100 -13.22 1.38 -1.06
N ALA A 101 -12.32 1.12 -1.99
CA ALA A 101 -12.60 0.60 -3.32
C ALA A 101 -12.23 -0.88 -3.49
N SER A 102 -11.69 -1.53 -2.47
CA SER A 102 -11.04 -2.84 -2.52
C SER A 102 -11.83 -3.90 -3.26
N SER A 103 -13.10 -4.07 -2.91
CA SER A 103 -13.95 -5.10 -3.52
C SER A 103 -14.37 -4.75 -4.95
N LEU A 104 -14.61 -3.46 -5.23
CA LEU A 104 -14.98 -3.01 -6.57
C LEU A 104 -13.80 -3.08 -7.53
N SER A 105 -12.59 -2.85 -7.02
CA SER A 105 -11.35 -2.90 -7.78
C SER A 105 -10.82 -4.31 -8.01
N GLY A 106 -11.36 -5.34 -7.35
CA GLY A 106 -10.86 -6.71 -7.44
C GLY A 106 -9.56 -6.95 -6.69
N THR A 107 -9.21 -6.10 -5.72
CA THR A 107 -7.92 -6.13 -5.01
C THR A 107 -8.01 -6.64 -3.57
N ASP A 108 -9.19 -7.06 -3.09
CA ASP A 108 -9.47 -7.49 -1.72
C ASP A 108 -9.02 -8.95 -1.42
N PHE A 109 -7.81 -9.28 -1.82
CA PHE A 109 -7.24 -10.60 -1.55
C PHE A 109 -7.20 -10.91 -0.05
N ARG A 110 -7.51 -12.17 0.29
CA ARG A 110 -7.41 -12.68 1.66
C ARG A 110 -6.21 -13.58 1.90
N ILE A 111 -5.30 -13.62 0.93
CA ILE A 111 -4.02 -14.28 1.05
C ILE A 111 -3.10 -13.36 1.86
N GLN A 112 -2.28 -13.94 2.73
CA GLN A 112 -1.27 -13.17 3.45
C GLN A 112 -0.36 -12.44 2.47
N SER A 113 -0.47 -11.12 2.45
CA SER A 113 0.28 -10.23 1.59
C SER A 113 1.33 -9.47 2.39
N GLN A 114 2.52 -9.32 1.84
CA GLN A 114 3.67 -8.78 2.58
C GLN A 114 4.14 -7.44 2.05
N SER A 115 4.04 -7.25 0.74
CA SER A 115 4.43 -6.00 0.08
C SER A 115 3.59 -5.77 -1.14
N ALA A 116 3.46 -4.52 -1.53
CA ALA A 116 2.83 -4.13 -2.78
C ALA A 116 3.62 -3.00 -3.44
N LEU A 117 3.42 -2.81 -4.75
CA LEU A 117 4.06 -1.77 -5.53
C LEU A 117 3.10 -1.32 -6.63
N PHE A 118 2.91 0.00 -6.75
CA PHE A 118 2.29 0.60 -7.93
C PHE A 118 3.38 0.95 -8.95
N ILE A 119 3.21 0.53 -10.18
CA ILE A 119 4.12 0.78 -11.29
C ILE A 119 3.40 0.56 -12.61
N ASP A 120 3.67 1.38 -13.60
CA ASP A 120 3.25 1.14 -14.99
C ASP A 120 4.12 0.02 -15.58
N THR A 121 3.53 -1.16 -15.87
CA THR A 121 4.28 -2.33 -16.35
C THR A 121 4.21 -2.54 -17.86
N ASP A 122 3.40 -1.76 -18.57
CA ASP A 122 3.23 -1.90 -20.01
C ASP A 122 3.18 -0.55 -20.76
N ASN A 123 3.61 0.53 -20.10
CA ASN A 123 3.72 1.87 -20.65
C ASN A 123 2.41 2.45 -21.20
N ASP A 124 1.28 2.08 -20.59
CA ASP A 124 -0.02 2.63 -20.96
C ASP A 124 -0.43 3.87 -20.13
N GLN A 125 0.46 4.32 -19.23
CA GLN A 125 0.34 5.46 -18.31
C GLN A 125 -0.60 5.22 -17.12
N ASP A 126 -1.03 3.99 -16.91
CA ASP A 126 -1.79 3.60 -15.74
C ASP A 126 -0.89 2.86 -14.75
N GLN A 127 -1.10 3.07 -13.47
CA GLN A 127 -0.34 2.34 -12.47
C GLN A 127 -0.97 0.98 -12.22
N ASP A 128 -0.25 -0.06 -12.63
CA ASP A 128 -0.53 -1.44 -12.30
C ASP A 128 -0.22 -1.73 -10.83
N LEU A 129 -0.69 -2.87 -10.31
CA LEU A 129 -0.46 -3.27 -8.93
C LEU A 129 0.26 -4.62 -8.89
N ILE A 130 1.42 -4.65 -8.25
CA ILE A 130 2.17 -5.88 -7.98
C ILE A 130 2.06 -6.19 -6.50
N ILE A 131 1.67 -7.42 -6.15
CA ILE A 131 1.47 -7.85 -4.76
C ILE A 131 2.36 -9.06 -4.47
N ALA A 132 3.23 -8.94 -3.47
CA ALA A 132 3.98 -10.05 -2.92
C ALA A 132 3.18 -10.72 -1.82
N THR A 133 2.92 -12.01 -1.99
CA THR A 133 2.29 -12.87 -0.99
C THR A 133 3.31 -13.86 -0.42
N THR A 134 2.91 -14.68 0.54
CA THR A 134 3.80 -15.70 1.10
C THR A 134 4.24 -16.78 0.10
N GLN A 135 3.57 -16.93 -1.03
CA GLN A 135 3.80 -18.03 -1.98
C GLN A 135 3.89 -17.59 -3.43
N ALA A 136 3.60 -16.32 -3.73
CA ALA A 136 3.54 -15.84 -5.10
C ALA A 136 3.75 -14.33 -5.19
N ILE A 137 4.11 -13.86 -6.38
CA ILE A 137 3.98 -12.47 -6.80
C ILE A 137 2.81 -12.41 -7.80
N ILE A 138 1.84 -11.56 -7.53
CA ILE A 138 0.65 -11.36 -8.35
C ILE A 138 0.83 -10.05 -9.11
N PHE A 139 0.76 -10.09 -10.41
CA PHE A 139 0.78 -8.94 -11.31
C PHE A 139 -0.64 -8.64 -11.75
N MET A 140 -1.11 -7.45 -11.43
CA MET A 140 -2.46 -7.00 -11.77
C MET A 140 -2.40 -5.80 -12.70
N LYS A 141 -3.06 -5.92 -13.85
CA LYS A 141 -3.23 -4.81 -14.78
C LYS A 141 -4.38 -3.91 -14.36
N ASN A 142 -4.13 -2.60 -14.38
CA ASN A 142 -5.14 -1.55 -14.21
C ASN A 142 -5.88 -1.25 -15.53
N ASP A 143 -7.06 -0.67 -15.45
CA ASP A 143 -7.82 -0.13 -16.59
C ASP A 143 -8.17 1.37 -16.42
N VAL A 144 -7.22 2.18 -15.90
CA VAL A 144 -7.37 3.64 -15.68
C VAL A 144 -8.32 4.05 -14.55
N ARG A 145 -9.12 3.14 -14.01
CA ARG A 145 -10.19 3.45 -13.04
C ARG A 145 -10.10 2.70 -11.74
N ALA A 146 -8.88 2.28 -11.40
CA ALA A 146 -8.65 1.40 -10.25
C ALA A 146 -9.43 0.08 -10.35
N ASN A 147 -9.66 -0.44 -11.56
CA ASN A 147 -10.25 -1.75 -11.78
C ASN A 147 -9.14 -2.70 -12.24
N TYR A 148 -8.76 -3.61 -11.36
CA TYR A 148 -7.59 -4.45 -11.54
C TYR A 148 -7.98 -5.87 -11.95
N THR A 149 -7.25 -6.43 -12.91
CA THR A 149 -7.37 -7.82 -13.33
C THR A 149 -6.02 -8.52 -13.22
N ILE A 150 -6.01 -9.79 -12.77
CA ILE A 150 -4.78 -10.57 -12.68
C ILE A 150 -4.28 -10.84 -14.12
N LYS A 151 -3.07 -10.31 -14.42
CA LYS A 151 -2.37 -10.54 -15.70
C LYS A 151 -1.48 -11.77 -15.61
N HIS A 152 -0.78 -11.94 -14.49
CA HIS A 152 0.16 -13.02 -14.26
C HIS A 152 0.31 -13.33 -12.78
N THR A 153 0.69 -14.55 -12.45
CA THR A 153 1.04 -14.97 -11.10
C THR A 153 2.30 -15.83 -11.16
N GLU A 154 3.37 -15.35 -10.53
CA GLU A 154 4.62 -16.11 -10.39
C GLU A 154 4.63 -16.81 -9.04
N LEU A 155 4.70 -18.14 -9.06
CA LEU A 155 4.76 -18.95 -7.84
C LEU A 155 6.18 -18.99 -7.29
N ILE A 156 6.33 -18.75 -5.99
CA ILE A 156 7.60 -18.78 -5.28
C ILE A 156 7.49 -19.77 -4.11
N PRO A 157 7.56 -21.07 -4.38
CA PRO A 157 7.22 -22.11 -3.39
C PRO A 157 8.23 -22.23 -2.24
N GLU A 158 9.47 -21.80 -2.43
CA GLU A 158 10.55 -22.00 -1.45
C GLU A 158 10.92 -20.77 -0.63
N SER A 159 10.30 -19.62 -0.91
CA SER A 159 10.57 -18.37 -0.19
C SER A 159 9.35 -17.47 -0.15
N ALA A 160 9.26 -16.64 0.90
CA ALA A 160 8.25 -15.62 1.01
C ALA A 160 8.88 -14.26 0.68
N PRO A 161 8.55 -13.62 -0.45
CA PRO A 161 9.07 -12.31 -0.79
C PRO A 161 8.57 -11.26 0.22
N MET A 162 9.51 -10.59 0.89
CA MET A 162 9.20 -9.64 1.96
C MET A 162 9.10 -8.20 1.48
N SER A 163 9.68 -7.90 0.32
CA SER A 163 9.75 -6.55 -0.24
C SER A 163 9.78 -6.61 -1.75
N LEU A 164 9.18 -5.60 -2.38
CA LEU A 164 9.22 -5.36 -3.82
C LEU A 164 9.94 -4.05 -4.11
N SER A 165 10.74 -4.05 -5.15
CA SER A 165 11.30 -2.85 -5.76
C SER A 165 11.39 -3.05 -7.26
N ALA A 166 11.21 -1.99 -8.03
CA ALA A 166 11.37 -2.01 -9.47
C ALA A 166 12.27 -0.86 -9.92
N SER A 167 12.95 -1.06 -11.02
CA SER A 167 13.80 -0.05 -11.64
C SER A 167 13.88 -0.33 -13.14
N ASP A 168 13.78 0.71 -13.92
CA ASP A 168 14.07 0.69 -15.35
C ASP A 168 15.60 0.71 -15.54
N PHE A 169 16.20 -0.41 -15.97
CA PHE A 169 17.65 -0.56 -16.10
C PHE A 169 18.21 -0.06 -17.44
N ASP A 170 17.45 -0.13 -18.49
CA ASP A 170 17.86 0.21 -19.86
C ASP A 170 17.22 1.49 -20.38
N GLN A 171 16.34 2.10 -19.59
CA GLN A 171 15.67 3.37 -19.86
C GLN A 171 14.83 3.33 -21.15
N ASP A 172 14.22 2.19 -21.41
CA ASP A 172 13.31 2.01 -22.56
C ASP A 172 11.83 2.22 -22.20
N GLY A 173 11.53 2.48 -20.93
CA GLY A 173 10.22 2.84 -20.39
C GLY A 173 9.56 1.79 -19.54
#